data_b55ad5c87ad0f47d9ab78ac7464ba45d
#
_entry.id   b55ad5c87ad0f47d9ab78ac7464ba45d
#
_cell.length_a   1.000
_cell.length_b   1.000
_cell.length_c   1.000
_cell.angle_alpha   90.00
_cell.angle_beta   90.00
_cell.angle_gamma   90.00
#
_symmetry.space_group_name_H-M   'P 1'
#
loop_
_entity.id
_entity.type
_entity.pdbx_description
1 polymer ?
#
loop_
_entity_poly.entity_id
_entity_poly.type
_entity_poly.pdbx_seq_one_letter_code
_entity_poly.pdbx_strand_id
1 'polypeptide(L)'
;RQRQMFIRDSRYWTGEVVEVIEPSPDRVYPAWPLAGPLAMGGGVGGADLVHVSLEGQLRWKAATISDQMSRLGHVDVTVPVERAEGDTENGGLRWRTRIEMIADDDGMPSMRRRGSHKRVPLDTMPLATDNLLAVADREHVWDGGFEPGSQIRLSVPEPRKQPIEGNYAVLVDGELRAGNRHLMETVTVNGRDFQYMVDANGFWQVHRQAPVMLAGHVIDLANKALDGMTSACIWDLYSGAGLFTLPLATMTAERTRMLSVEGGKTAVKNAQRNLRALNLPDVDARCGDVSATLAHVPAHLSRPDLVVLDPPRAGAHAKVCRQIAQAGAKDVIYVACDPTSLARDTATLISLGYRLSDIRAYDIYPMTHHVETVAWFTRIGR
;
A
#
# COMPACT_ATOMS: atom_id res chain seq x y z
N ARG A 1 -34.10 2.03 -16.45
CA ARG A 1 -33.65 3.25 -17.19
C ARG A 1 -32.48 3.86 -16.45
N GLN A 2 -31.31 3.90 -17.09
CA GLN A 2 -30.17 4.63 -16.58
C GLN A 2 -30.36 6.10 -16.93
N ARG A 3 -30.40 6.99 -15.93
CA ARG A 3 -30.16 8.41 -16.14
C ARG A 3 -28.66 8.63 -16.13
N GLN A 4 -28.08 8.84 -17.31
CA GLN A 4 -26.69 9.23 -17.47
C GLN A 4 -26.62 10.76 -17.41
N MET A 5 -25.80 11.29 -16.51
CA MET A 5 -25.40 12.69 -16.55
C MET A 5 -24.10 12.78 -17.36
N PHE A 6 -24.17 13.47 -18.50
CA PHE A 6 -23.07 13.54 -19.47
C PHE A 6 -22.13 14.69 -19.10
N ILE A 7 -20.85 14.41 -18.85
CA ILE A 7 -19.78 15.40 -18.84
C ILE A 7 -19.12 15.35 -20.23
N ARG A 8 -19.18 16.46 -20.98
CA ARG A 8 -18.87 16.52 -22.42
C ARG A 8 -17.38 16.49 -22.76
N ASP A 9 -16.47 16.58 -21.79
CA ASP A 9 -15.03 16.80 -22.03
C ASP A 9 -14.13 15.61 -21.68
N SER A 10 -14.70 14.44 -21.35
CA SER A 10 -13.93 13.22 -21.03
C SER A 10 -14.08 12.16 -22.12
N ARG A 11 -13.03 11.33 -22.28
CA ARG A 11 -13.04 10.15 -23.17
C ARG A 11 -13.87 8.99 -22.62
N TYR A 12 -14.50 9.14 -21.48
CA TYR A 12 -15.32 8.14 -20.80
C TYR A 12 -16.58 8.79 -20.20
N TRP A 13 -17.57 7.94 -19.98
CA TRP A 13 -18.82 8.34 -19.36
C TRP A 13 -18.82 7.96 -17.89
N THR A 14 -19.30 8.85 -17.04
CA THR A 14 -19.63 8.52 -15.64
C THR A 14 -21.13 8.46 -15.49
N GLY A 15 -21.62 7.45 -14.73
CA GLY A 15 -23.05 7.28 -14.49
C GLY A 15 -23.28 6.73 -13.08
N GLU A 16 -24.44 7.05 -12.52
CA GLU A 16 -24.91 6.45 -11.26
C GLU A 16 -26.03 5.46 -11.54
N VAL A 17 -25.96 4.30 -10.89
CA VAL A 17 -27.00 3.28 -10.99
C VAL A 17 -28.18 3.72 -10.13
N VAL A 18 -29.34 3.98 -10.74
CA VAL A 18 -30.57 4.37 -10.04
C VAL A 18 -31.50 3.19 -9.73
N GLU A 19 -31.40 2.11 -10.51
CA GLU A 19 -32.21 0.90 -10.35
C GLU A 19 -31.41 -0.31 -10.84
N VAL A 20 -31.52 -1.41 -10.11
CA VAL A 20 -30.93 -2.72 -10.47
C VAL A 20 -32.09 -3.64 -10.86
N ILE A 21 -32.21 -3.90 -12.17
CA ILE A 21 -33.29 -4.73 -12.72
C ILE A 21 -33.00 -6.22 -12.45
N GLU A 22 -31.77 -6.63 -12.68
CA GLU A 22 -31.28 -7.99 -12.47
C GLU A 22 -30.00 -7.92 -11.60
N PRO A 23 -30.09 -8.28 -10.32
CA PRO A 23 -28.93 -8.23 -9.45
C PRO A 23 -27.96 -9.36 -9.75
N SER A 24 -26.65 -9.06 -9.71
CA SER A 24 -25.61 -10.09 -9.71
C SER A 24 -25.76 -11.00 -8.49
N PRO A 25 -25.42 -12.29 -8.57
CA PRO A 25 -25.35 -13.18 -7.40
C PRO A 25 -24.34 -12.70 -6.34
N ASP A 26 -23.38 -11.86 -6.74
CA ASP A 26 -22.41 -11.25 -5.83
C ASP A 26 -22.92 -9.99 -5.14
N ARG A 27 -24.14 -9.52 -5.45
CA ARG A 27 -24.68 -8.35 -4.82
C ARG A 27 -25.14 -8.67 -3.40
N VAL A 28 -24.64 -7.90 -2.44
CA VAL A 28 -25.00 -8.00 -1.02
C VAL A 28 -25.51 -6.66 -0.49
N TYR A 29 -26.18 -6.69 0.66
CA TYR A 29 -26.49 -5.45 1.39
C TYR A 29 -25.18 -4.85 1.93
N PRO A 30 -24.97 -3.52 1.77
CA PRO A 30 -23.73 -2.88 2.20
C PRO A 30 -23.50 -3.02 3.70
N ALA A 31 -22.37 -3.62 4.10
CA ALA A 31 -21.97 -3.74 5.50
C ALA A 31 -21.70 -2.37 6.15
N TRP A 32 -21.42 -1.35 5.33
CA TRP A 32 -21.36 0.07 5.73
C TRP A 32 -22.30 0.87 4.82
N PRO A 33 -23.57 1.12 5.25
CA PRO A 33 -24.58 1.79 4.40
C PRO A 33 -24.17 3.18 3.89
N LEU A 34 -23.44 3.97 4.70
CA LEU A 34 -22.96 5.30 4.30
C LEU A 34 -21.99 5.23 3.12
N ALA A 35 -21.24 4.13 2.92
CA ALA A 35 -20.36 3.91 1.78
C ALA A 35 -21.08 3.22 0.60
N GLY A 36 -22.30 2.78 0.78
CA GLY A 36 -23.14 2.12 -0.22
C GLY A 36 -23.45 2.98 -1.44
N PRO A 37 -24.33 2.50 -2.34
CA PRO A 37 -24.73 3.24 -3.53
C PRO A 37 -25.38 4.59 -3.20
N LEU A 38 -25.12 5.61 -4.03
CA LEU A 38 -25.68 6.96 -3.89
C LEU A 38 -27.22 6.96 -3.89
N ALA A 39 -27.82 6.12 -4.72
CA ALA A 39 -29.28 5.97 -4.82
C ALA A 39 -29.91 5.46 -3.51
N MET A 40 -29.13 4.82 -2.63
CA MET A 40 -29.55 4.34 -1.30
C MET A 40 -29.13 5.30 -0.16
N GLY A 41 -28.75 6.52 -0.50
CA GLY A 41 -28.29 7.52 0.48
C GLY A 41 -26.82 7.42 0.88
N GLY A 42 -26.07 6.45 0.34
CA GLY A 42 -24.67 6.22 0.59
C GLY A 42 -23.72 7.17 -0.17
N GLY A 43 -22.56 6.65 -0.54
CA GLY A 43 -21.60 7.33 -1.39
C GLY A 43 -20.39 7.89 -0.68
N VAL A 44 -20.22 7.66 0.62
CA VAL A 44 -18.97 7.97 1.33
C VAL A 44 -17.82 7.18 0.70
N GLY A 45 -16.65 7.80 0.56
CA GLY A 45 -15.47 7.15 0.00
C GLY A 45 -14.88 6.06 0.90
N GLY A 46 -13.93 5.30 0.35
CA GLY A 46 -13.13 4.32 1.10
C GLY A 46 -13.70 2.90 1.14
N ALA A 47 -14.91 2.63 0.60
CA ALA A 47 -15.50 1.30 0.51
C ALA A 47 -16.44 1.15 -0.70
N ASP A 48 -15.92 1.42 -1.89
CA ASP A 48 -16.67 1.45 -3.15
C ASP A 48 -17.21 0.08 -3.60
N LEU A 49 -16.69 -1.04 -3.09
CA LEU A 49 -17.18 -2.40 -3.32
C LEU A 49 -17.99 -2.97 -2.15
N VAL A 50 -18.41 -2.17 -1.20
CA VAL A 50 -19.16 -2.60 -0.01
C VAL A 50 -20.48 -3.33 -0.33
N HIS A 51 -21.00 -3.18 -1.54
CA HIS A 51 -22.22 -3.83 -2.07
C HIS A 51 -21.92 -5.11 -2.85
N VAL A 52 -20.67 -5.58 -2.85
CA VAL A 52 -20.20 -6.80 -3.51
C VAL A 52 -19.76 -7.81 -2.45
N SER A 53 -20.13 -9.08 -2.61
CA SER A 53 -19.69 -10.15 -1.70
C SER A 53 -18.17 -10.22 -1.63
N LEU A 54 -17.62 -10.64 -0.50
CA LEU A 54 -16.18 -10.73 -0.31
C LEU A 54 -15.50 -11.59 -1.38
N GLU A 55 -16.11 -12.72 -1.74
CA GLU A 55 -15.60 -13.58 -2.80
C GLU A 55 -15.73 -12.94 -4.19
N GLY A 56 -16.80 -12.18 -4.43
CA GLY A 56 -16.97 -11.39 -5.65
C GLY A 56 -15.90 -10.33 -5.81
N GLN A 57 -15.47 -9.69 -4.70
CA GLN A 57 -14.38 -8.72 -4.69
C GLN A 57 -13.05 -9.37 -5.12
N LEU A 58 -12.71 -10.57 -4.62
CA LEU A 58 -11.49 -11.28 -5.01
C LEU A 58 -11.51 -11.64 -6.50
N ARG A 59 -12.63 -12.19 -7.00
CA ARG A 59 -12.77 -12.50 -8.43
C ARG A 59 -12.63 -11.27 -9.30
N TRP A 60 -13.25 -10.16 -8.91
CA TRP A 60 -13.15 -8.90 -9.65
C TRP A 60 -11.71 -8.36 -9.68
N LYS A 61 -11.01 -8.38 -8.55
CA LYS A 61 -9.60 -7.96 -8.45
C LYS A 61 -8.69 -8.84 -9.31
N ALA A 62 -8.84 -10.15 -9.24
CA ALA A 62 -8.08 -11.09 -10.05
C ALA A 62 -8.31 -10.87 -11.55
N ALA A 63 -9.56 -10.73 -11.98
CA ALA A 63 -9.91 -10.45 -13.36
C ALA A 63 -9.35 -9.12 -13.85
N THR A 64 -9.38 -8.07 -13.00
CA THR A 64 -8.83 -6.74 -13.33
C THR A 64 -7.32 -6.83 -13.56
N ILE A 65 -6.57 -7.49 -12.70
CA ILE A 65 -5.11 -7.64 -12.86
C ILE A 65 -4.82 -8.43 -14.14
N SER A 66 -5.46 -9.57 -14.34
CA SER A 66 -5.24 -10.42 -15.53
C SER A 66 -5.57 -9.69 -16.83
N ASP A 67 -6.66 -8.91 -16.89
CA ASP A 67 -7.02 -8.09 -18.05
C ASP A 67 -5.96 -7.00 -18.33
N GLN A 68 -5.49 -6.28 -17.31
CA GLN A 68 -4.45 -5.27 -17.50
C GLN A 68 -3.13 -5.90 -17.94
N MET A 69 -2.73 -7.03 -17.35
CA MET A 69 -1.51 -7.75 -17.73
C MET A 69 -1.56 -8.25 -19.17
N SER A 70 -2.69 -8.77 -19.63
CA SER A 70 -2.86 -9.20 -21.02
C SER A 70 -2.84 -8.00 -21.99
N ARG A 71 -3.64 -6.96 -21.72
CA ARG A 71 -3.80 -5.82 -22.65
C ARG A 71 -2.59 -4.90 -22.72
N LEU A 72 -1.98 -4.57 -21.59
CA LEU A 72 -0.90 -3.58 -21.50
C LEU A 72 0.45 -4.20 -21.20
N GLY A 73 0.47 -5.30 -20.46
CA GLY A 73 1.67 -6.05 -20.12
C GLY A 73 2.11 -7.03 -21.21
N HIS A 74 1.18 -7.37 -22.13
CA HIS A 74 1.35 -8.40 -23.16
C HIS A 74 1.73 -9.77 -22.59
N VAL A 75 1.19 -10.07 -21.40
CA VAL A 75 1.39 -11.34 -20.69
C VAL A 75 0.04 -11.89 -20.25
N ASP A 76 -0.30 -13.09 -20.69
CA ASP A 76 -1.49 -13.78 -20.24
C ASP A 76 -1.17 -14.56 -18.97
N VAL A 77 -1.73 -14.09 -17.85
CA VAL A 77 -1.56 -14.72 -16.53
C VAL A 77 -2.87 -14.79 -15.77
N THR A 78 -3.02 -15.82 -14.96
CA THR A 78 -4.04 -15.90 -13.92
C THR A 78 -3.40 -15.56 -12.60
N VAL A 79 -3.86 -14.48 -11.96
CA VAL A 79 -3.25 -13.98 -10.73
C VAL A 79 -4.10 -14.37 -9.53
N PRO A 80 -3.59 -15.20 -8.60
CA PRO A 80 -4.29 -15.49 -7.35
C PRO A 80 -4.31 -14.23 -6.48
N VAL A 81 -5.46 -13.94 -5.87
CA VAL A 81 -5.63 -12.85 -4.91
C VAL A 81 -5.89 -13.45 -3.54
N GLU A 82 -4.98 -13.21 -2.62
CA GLU A 82 -5.06 -13.70 -1.25
C GLU A 82 -5.64 -12.63 -0.33
N ARG A 83 -6.57 -13.02 0.54
CA ARG A 83 -7.10 -12.17 1.60
C ARG A 83 -6.26 -12.33 2.86
N ALA A 84 -6.14 -11.24 3.62
CA ALA A 84 -5.46 -11.27 4.90
C ALA A 84 -6.26 -12.07 5.93
N GLU A 85 -5.54 -12.72 6.85
CA GLU A 85 -6.13 -13.48 7.95
C GLU A 85 -7.04 -12.60 8.82
N GLY A 86 -8.20 -13.14 9.17
CA GLY A 86 -9.21 -12.48 9.99
C GLY A 86 -10.13 -11.50 9.23
N ASP A 87 -9.89 -11.21 7.94
CA ASP A 87 -10.72 -10.26 7.20
C ASP A 87 -12.04 -10.88 6.75
N THR A 88 -12.06 -12.19 6.49
CA THR A 88 -13.30 -12.91 6.17
C THR A 88 -14.20 -12.97 7.41
N GLU A 89 -13.66 -13.30 8.55
CA GLU A 89 -14.35 -13.39 9.84
C GLU A 89 -14.90 -12.02 10.26
N ASN A 90 -14.18 -10.94 9.95
CA ASN A 90 -14.62 -9.58 10.20
C ASN A 90 -15.52 -9.01 9.08
N GLY A 91 -15.94 -9.82 8.12
CA GLY A 91 -16.79 -9.38 7.02
C GLY A 91 -16.16 -8.30 6.14
N GLY A 92 -14.82 -8.24 6.03
CA GLY A 92 -14.07 -7.22 5.29
C GLY A 92 -13.98 -5.86 5.99
N LEU A 93 -14.28 -5.81 7.28
CA LEU A 93 -14.19 -4.63 8.14
C LEU A 93 -13.00 -4.75 9.12
N ARG A 94 -12.77 -3.75 9.96
CA ARG A 94 -11.81 -3.80 11.08
C ARG A 94 -10.34 -4.04 10.67
N TRP A 95 -9.92 -3.52 9.53
CA TRP A 95 -8.55 -3.74 9.03
C TRP A 95 -7.66 -2.50 9.03
N ARG A 96 -8.24 -1.26 9.07
CA ARG A 96 -7.46 -0.02 8.97
C ARG A 96 -6.85 0.39 10.30
N THR A 97 -5.54 0.58 10.29
CA THR A 97 -4.76 1.11 11.42
C THR A 97 -4.55 2.63 11.32
N ARG A 98 -4.94 3.21 10.18
CA ARG A 98 -4.87 4.65 9.91
C ARG A 98 -6.11 5.11 9.18
N ILE A 99 -6.70 6.21 9.63
CA ILE A 99 -7.82 6.87 8.97
C ILE A 99 -7.53 8.37 8.85
N GLU A 100 -8.12 8.95 7.81
CA GLU A 100 -8.08 10.39 7.59
C GLU A 100 -9.48 10.88 7.27
N MET A 101 -9.89 11.94 7.95
CA MET A 101 -11.20 12.55 7.86
C MET A 101 -11.02 14.05 7.71
N ILE A 102 -12.10 14.76 7.44
CA ILE A 102 -12.13 16.21 7.36
C ILE A 102 -13.29 16.72 8.19
N ALA A 103 -13.08 17.76 8.98
CA ALA A 103 -14.17 18.38 9.72
C ALA A 103 -15.20 19.00 8.77
N ASP A 104 -16.49 18.75 8.97
CA ASP A 104 -17.57 19.42 8.23
C ASP A 104 -17.81 20.86 8.73
N ASP A 105 -18.89 21.48 8.25
CA ASP A 105 -19.19 22.87 8.59
C ASP A 105 -19.66 23.04 10.05
N ASP A 106 -20.08 21.96 10.69
CA ASP A 106 -20.47 21.91 12.12
C ASP A 106 -19.29 21.44 13.02
N GLY A 107 -18.11 21.22 12.44
CA GLY A 107 -16.93 20.76 13.15
C GLY A 107 -16.93 19.27 13.48
N MET A 108 -17.80 18.47 12.84
CA MET A 108 -17.85 17.02 13.03
C MET A 108 -16.88 16.29 12.09
N PRO A 109 -16.25 15.18 12.54
CA PRO A 109 -15.44 14.34 11.64
C PRO A 109 -16.32 13.80 10.51
N SER A 110 -15.87 13.94 9.29
CA SER A 110 -16.67 13.62 8.11
C SER A 110 -15.84 13.06 6.97
N MET A 111 -16.50 12.47 6.00
CA MET A 111 -15.90 12.08 4.72
C MET A 111 -16.65 12.69 3.54
N ARG A 112 -15.94 12.92 2.44
CA ARG A 112 -16.55 13.43 1.21
C ARG A 112 -17.40 12.33 0.54
N ARG A 113 -18.58 12.74 0.06
CA ARG A 113 -19.39 11.90 -0.81
C ARG A 113 -18.76 11.88 -2.22
N ARG A 114 -18.69 10.70 -2.84
CA ARG A 114 -18.14 10.48 -4.19
C ARG A 114 -18.77 11.46 -5.20
N GLY A 115 -17.92 12.04 -6.05
CA GLY A 115 -18.36 12.98 -7.09
C GLY A 115 -19.00 14.27 -6.57
N SER A 116 -18.81 14.62 -5.29
CA SER A 116 -19.41 15.77 -4.64
C SER A 116 -18.45 16.42 -3.63
N HIS A 117 -18.65 17.69 -3.36
CA HIS A 117 -18.00 18.38 -2.23
C HIS A 117 -18.76 18.21 -0.91
N LYS A 118 -19.96 17.57 -0.94
CA LYS A 118 -20.76 17.35 0.25
C LYS A 118 -19.99 16.46 1.23
N ARG A 119 -19.93 16.90 2.47
CA ARG A 119 -19.37 16.16 3.60
C ARG A 119 -20.50 15.40 4.30
N VAL A 120 -20.20 14.20 4.76
CA VAL A 120 -21.11 13.34 5.49
C VAL A 120 -20.48 13.07 6.85
N PRO A 121 -21.07 13.55 7.95
CA PRO A 121 -20.54 13.34 9.28
C PRO A 121 -20.51 11.85 9.61
N LEU A 122 -19.52 11.46 10.41
CA LEU A 122 -19.30 10.10 10.86
C LEU A 122 -19.36 10.06 12.39
N ASP A 123 -20.05 9.09 12.91
CA ASP A 123 -20.06 8.70 14.32
C ASP A 123 -19.20 7.45 14.58
N THR A 124 -18.73 6.81 13.52
CA THR A 124 -17.81 5.66 13.55
C THR A 124 -17.21 5.41 12.18
N MET A 125 -16.13 4.61 12.13
CA MET A 125 -15.47 4.14 10.91
C MET A 125 -15.39 2.61 10.91
N PRO A 126 -16.34 1.89 10.30
CA PRO A 126 -16.36 0.41 10.37
C PRO A 126 -15.13 -0.29 9.81
N LEU A 127 -14.37 0.36 8.92
CA LEU A 127 -13.11 -0.18 8.39
C LEU A 127 -11.96 -0.11 9.40
N ALA A 128 -12.03 0.77 10.41
CA ALA A 128 -10.99 0.95 11.41
C ALA A 128 -10.90 -0.25 12.35
N THR A 129 -9.69 -0.58 12.80
CA THR A 129 -9.49 -1.62 13.82
C THR A 129 -10.14 -1.24 15.14
N ASP A 130 -10.45 -2.23 15.97
CA ASP A 130 -11.07 -1.99 17.28
C ASP A 130 -10.17 -1.12 18.17
N ASN A 131 -8.84 -1.30 18.09
CA ASN A 131 -7.89 -0.45 18.81
C ASN A 131 -7.95 1.01 18.36
N LEU A 132 -8.10 1.25 17.05
CA LEU A 132 -8.24 2.60 16.53
C LEU A 132 -9.55 3.24 16.98
N LEU A 133 -10.67 2.51 16.94
CA LEU A 133 -11.96 2.99 17.42
C LEU A 133 -11.92 3.31 18.91
N ALA A 134 -11.31 2.42 19.73
CA ALA A 134 -11.16 2.67 21.17
C ALA A 134 -10.32 3.94 21.46
N VAL A 135 -9.31 4.23 20.63
CA VAL A 135 -8.57 5.51 20.72
C VAL A 135 -9.46 6.68 20.32
N ALA A 136 -10.21 6.55 19.22
CA ALA A 136 -11.10 7.62 18.75
C ALA A 136 -12.17 7.98 19.82
N ASP A 137 -12.74 6.97 20.47
CA ASP A 137 -13.70 7.16 21.57
C ASP A 137 -13.04 7.82 22.78
N ARG A 138 -11.89 7.33 23.23
CA ARG A 138 -11.15 7.87 24.37
C ARG A 138 -10.72 9.32 24.18
N GLU A 139 -10.28 9.68 22.96
CA GLU A 139 -9.84 11.02 22.62
C GLU A 139 -10.97 11.92 22.14
N HIS A 140 -12.23 11.48 22.28
CA HIS A 140 -13.43 12.24 21.95
C HIS A 140 -13.44 12.76 20.50
N VAL A 141 -12.96 11.93 19.56
CA VAL A 141 -12.86 12.34 18.16
C VAL A 141 -14.25 12.47 17.53
N TRP A 142 -15.17 11.59 17.88
CA TRP A 142 -16.53 11.59 17.35
C TRP A 142 -17.43 12.70 17.92
N ASP A 143 -17.02 13.34 19.01
CA ASP A 143 -17.78 14.43 19.65
C ASP A 143 -17.65 15.75 18.86
N GLY A 144 -16.76 15.81 17.87
CA GLY A 144 -16.55 17.00 17.05
C GLY A 144 -15.72 18.09 17.73
N GLY A 145 -16.10 19.35 17.48
CA GLY A 145 -15.39 20.52 18.02
C GLY A 145 -14.12 20.86 17.26
N PHE A 146 -13.97 20.38 16.02
CA PHE A 146 -12.87 20.74 15.13
C PHE A 146 -13.19 22.01 14.35
N GLU A 147 -12.16 22.76 13.97
CA GLU A 147 -12.34 23.86 13.03
C GLU A 147 -12.84 23.32 11.68
N PRO A 148 -13.88 23.92 11.07
CA PRO A 148 -14.41 23.46 9.78
C PRO A 148 -13.32 23.39 8.70
N GLY A 149 -13.21 22.24 8.07
CA GLY A 149 -12.20 22.00 7.02
C GLY A 149 -10.89 21.41 7.51
N SER A 150 -10.65 21.33 8.81
CA SER A 150 -9.44 20.69 9.35
C SER A 150 -9.31 19.23 8.96
N GLN A 151 -8.12 18.80 8.66
CA GLN A 151 -7.77 17.39 8.43
C GLN A 151 -7.57 16.69 9.77
N ILE A 152 -8.30 15.62 9.99
CA ILE A 152 -8.25 14.82 11.22
C ILE A 152 -7.64 13.47 10.85
N ARG A 153 -6.49 13.13 11.41
CA ARG A 153 -5.83 11.85 11.16
C ARG A 153 -5.64 11.09 12.46
N LEU A 154 -6.03 9.81 12.44
CA LEU A 154 -5.73 8.86 13.50
C LEU A 154 -4.79 7.79 12.98
N SER A 155 -3.80 7.43 13.80
CA SER A 155 -2.85 6.36 13.51
C SER A 155 -2.64 5.53 14.77
N VAL A 156 -2.98 4.25 14.70
CA VAL A 156 -2.88 3.33 15.85
C VAL A 156 -2.28 2.01 15.34
N PRO A 157 -0.98 1.77 15.58
CA PRO A 157 -0.36 0.49 15.25
C PRO A 157 -1.06 -0.68 15.95
N GLU A 158 -1.20 -1.79 15.23
CA GLU A 158 -1.71 -3.03 15.84
C GLU A 158 -0.60 -3.72 16.63
N PRO A 159 -0.83 -4.03 17.91
CA PRO A 159 0.15 -4.72 18.73
C PRO A 159 0.35 -6.16 18.24
N ARG A 160 1.61 -6.58 18.09
CA ARG A 160 1.94 -7.95 17.71
C ARG A 160 2.09 -8.89 18.92
N LYS A 161 2.48 -8.33 20.07
CA LYS A 161 2.64 -9.06 21.34
C LYS A 161 1.88 -8.35 22.45
N GLN A 162 2.43 -7.26 22.95
CA GLN A 162 1.79 -6.43 23.97
C GLN A 162 1.59 -5.01 23.44
N PRO A 163 0.45 -4.35 23.74
CA PRO A 163 0.25 -2.95 23.44
C PRO A 163 1.35 -2.11 24.07
N ILE A 164 1.88 -1.14 23.33
CA ILE A 164 2.79 -0.12 23.85
C ILE A 164 1.93 1.05 24.29
N GLU A 165 2.02 1.44 25.56
CA GLU A 165 1.25 2.56 26.08
C GLU A 165 1.58 3.84 25.31
N GLY A 166 0.55 4.61 24.95
CA GLY A 166 0.68 5.84 24.17
C GLY A 166 1.11 5.66 22.71
N ASN A 167 1.18 4.43 22.17
CA ASN A 167 1.58 4.17 20.78
C ASN A 167 0.43 4.42 19.81
N TYR A 168 -0.06 5.65 19.79
CA TYR A 168 -1.08 6.16 18.88
C TYR A 168 -0.86 7.65 18.64
N ALA A 169 -1.51 8.19 17.61
CA ALA A 169 -1.54 9.62 17.35
C ALA A 169 -2.92 10.07 16.86
N VAL A 170 -3.37 11.20 17.38
CA VAL A 170 -4.45 12.00 16.80
C VAL A 170 -3.81 13.31 16.34
N LEU A 171 -3.87 13.57 15.03
CA LEU A 171 -3.35 14.78 14.41
C LEU A 171 -4.50 15.61 13.86
N VAL A 172 -4.40 16.93 14.01
CA VAL A 172 -5.28 17.91 13.37
C VAL A 172 -4.43 18.85 12.56
N ASP A 173 -4.67 18.92 11.26
CA ASP A 173 -3.85 19.71 10.30
C ASP A 173 -2.34 19.39 10.38
N GLY A 174 -2.02 18.12 10.68
CA GLY A 174 -0.65 17.64 10.84
C GLY A 174 -0.02 17.92 12.21
N GLU A 175 -0.69 18.66 13.09
CA GLU A 175 -0.23 18.92 14.45
C GLU A 175 -0.77 17.88 15.44
N LEU A 176 0.06 17.49 16.42
CA LEU A 176 -0.27 16.49 17.41
C LEU A 176 -1.28 17.04 18.42
N ARG A 177 -2.47 16.45 18.45
CA ARG A 177 -3.51 16.72 19.45
C ARG A 177 -3.40 15.76 20.64
N ALA A 178 -3.15 14.46 20.37
CA ALA A 178 -3.02 13.44 21.44
C ALA A 178 -2.09 12.30 21.00
N GLY A 179 -1.50 11.60 21.97
CA GLY A 179 -0.59 10.47 21.76
C GLY A 179 0.83 10.90 21.40
N ASN A 180 1.46 10.21 20.47
CA ASN A 180 2.85 10.40 20.07
C ASN A 180 3.00 10.61 18.56
N ARG A 181 3.83 11.56 18.14
CA ARG A 181 4.14 11.80 16.72
C ARG A 181 4.92 10.64 16.09
N HIS A 182 5.76 9.97 16.85
CA HIS A 182 6.51 8.80 16.39
C HIS A 182 5.89 7.53 16.96
N LEU A 183 5.49 6.66 16.07
CA LEU A 183 4.83 5.40 16.40
C LEU A 183 5.77 4.23 16.17
N MET A 184 5.68 3.21 17.02
CA MET A 184 6.43 1.98 16.88
C MET A 184 5.57 0.92 16.20
N GLU A 185 5.99 0.49 15.02
CA GLU A 185 5.42 -0.64 14.30
C GLU A 185 6.32 -1.87 14.47
N THR A 186 5.73 -3.04 14.59
CA THR A 186 6.47 -4.31 14.65
C THR A 186 6.01 -5.21 13.50
N VAL A 187 6.96 -5.67 12.70
CA VAL A 187 6.70 -6.57 11.57
C VAL A 187 7.50 -7.85 11.76
N THR A 188 6.80 -8.97 11.85
CA THR A 188 7.44 -10.29 11.95
C THR A 188 7.64 -10.87 10.56
N VAL A 189 8.88 -11.13 10.19
CA VAL A 189 9.26 -11.75 8.91
C VAL A 189 10.08 -12.99 9.20
N ASN A 190 9.63 -14.16 8.73
CA ASN A 190 10.29 -15.45 8.95
C ASN A 190 10.68 -15.70 10.42
N GLY A 191 9.76 -15.38 11.34
CA GLY A 191 9.94 -15.56 12.78
C GLY A 191 10.82 -14.52 13.48
N ARG A 192 11.37 -13.54 12.75
CA ARG A 192 12.14 -12.43 13.30
C ARG A 192 11.31 -11.17 13.35
N ASP A 193 11.31 -10.48 14.49
CA ASP A 193 10.65 -9.18 14.66
C ASP A 193 11.57 -8.04 14.22
N PHE A 194 11.05 -7.16 13.36
CA PHE A 194 11.66 -5.90 12.98
C PHE A 194 10.82 -4.74 13.53
N GLN A 195 11.48 -3.82 14.21
CA GLN A 195 10.84 -2.64 14.76
C GLN A 195 11.10 -1.43 13.88
N TYR A 196 10.03 -0.68 13.60
CA TYR A 196 10.06 0.50 12.76
C TYR A 196 9.50 1.68 13.54
N MET A 197 10.31 2.70 13.73
CA MET A 197 9.80 4.00 14.16
C MET A 197 9.33 4.75 12.92
N VAL A 198 8.04 5.13 12.91
CA VAL A 198 7.40 5.84 11.80
C VAL A 198 6.76 7.13 12.27
N ASP A 199 6.71 8.15 11.43
CA ASP A 199 5.99 9.38 11.73
C ASP A 199 4.48 9.15 11.50
N ALA A 200 3.65 9.57 12.46
CA ALA A 200 2.21 9.41 12.40
C ALA A 200 1.57 10.17 11.22
N ASN A 201 2.20 11.26 10.77
CA ASN A 201 1.80 12.01 9.58
C ASN A 201 2.41 11.44 8.28
N GLY A 202 3.37 10.52 8.39
CA GLY A 202 4.02 9.86 7.25
C GLY A 202 3.19 8.71 6.69
N PHE A 203 3.68 8.17 5.56
CA PHE A 203 3.12 6.95 5.00
C PHE A 203 3.56 5.72 5.80
N TRP A 204 2.63 4.83 6.02
CA TRP A 204 2.82 3.43 6.41
C TRP A 204 1.65 2.61 5.90
N GLN A 205 1.82 1.30 5.75
CA GLN A 205 0.75 0.41 5.32
C GLN A 205 -0.47 0.53 6.25
N VAL A 206 -1.64 0.77 5.66
CA VAL A 206 -2.85 1.06 6.44
C VAL A 206 -3.59 -0.18 6.92
N HIS A 207 -3.36 -1.32 6.26
CA HIS A 207 -3.96 -2.58 6.65
C HIS A 207 -3.10 -3.25 7.73
N ARG A 208 -3.74 -3.73 8.81
CA ARG A 208 -3.08 -4.35 9.97
C ARG A 208 -2.14 -5.51 9.63
N GLN A 209 -2.39 -6.26 8.56
CA GLN A 209 -1.56 -7.40 8.13
C GLN A 209 -0.65 -7.09 6.94
N ALA A 210 -0.88 -5.99 6.21
CA ALA A 210 -0.11 -5.70 5.00
C ALA A 210 1.41 -5.68 5.20
N PRO A 211 1.96 -5.07 6.27
CA PRO A 211 3.40 -5.08 6.47
C PRO A 211 4.00 -6.48 6.55
N VAL A 212 3.32 -7.40 7.24
CA VAL A 212 3.79 -8.79 7.41
C VAL A 212 3.65 -9.58 6.10
N MET A 213 2.49 -9.46 5.43
CA MET A 213 2.23 -10.20 4.18
C MET A 213 3.17 -9.77 3.07
N LEU A 214 3.32 -8.46 2.86
CA LEU A 214 4.17 -7.93 1.80
C LEU A 214 5.65 -8.19 2.08
N ALA A 215 6.12 -7.88 3.30
CA ALA A 215 7.52 -8.13 3.65
C ALA A 215 7.85 -9.63 3.63
N GLY A 216 6.95 -10.49 4.14
CA GLY A 216 7.12 -11.94 4.08
C GLY A 216 7.30 -12.43 2.65
N HIS A 217 6.38 -12.08 1.73
CA HIS A 217 6.46 -12.51 0.34
C HIS A 217 7.70 -11.94 -0.39
N VAL A 218 8.00 -10.64 -0.20
CA VAL A 218 9.19 -10.03 -0.81
C VAL A 218 10.47 -10.75 -0.34
N ILE A 219 10.58 -11.08 0.95
CA ILE A 219 11.74 -11.79 1.49
C ILE A 219 11.79 -13.24 1.01
N ASP A 220 10.68 -13.92 0.87
CA ASP A 220 10.65 -15.28 0.31
C ASP A 220 11.11 -15.31 -1.16
N LEU A 221 10.70 -14.32 -1.97
CA LEU A 221 11.18 -14.18 -3.35
C LEU A 221 12.67 -13.77 -3.39
N ALA A 222 13.09 -12.88 -2.49
CA ALA A 222 14.49 -12.47 -2.38
C ALA A 222 15.41 -13.64 -1.96
N ASN A 223 14.95 -14.51 -1.05
CA ASN A 223 15.68 -15.74 -0.71
C ASN A 223 15.87 -16.66 -1.93
N LYS A 224 14.84 -16.79 -2.79
CA LYS A 224 14.96 -17.56 -4.04
C LYS A 224 15.89 -16.88 -5.04
N ALA A 225 15.83 -15.57 -5.18
CA ALA A 225 16.66 -14.80 -6.10
C ALA A 225 18.15 -14.80 -5.71
N LEU A 226 18.45 -14.87 -4.41
CA LEU A 226 19.80 -14.83 -3.85
C LEU A 226 20.29 -16.19 -3.35
N ASP A 227 19.62 -17.29 -3.73
CA ASP A 227 19.98 -18.63 -3.28
C ASP A 227 21.43 -18.97 -3.65
N GLY A 228 22.17 -19.54 -2.68
CA GLY A 228 23.59 -19.88 -2.80
C GLY A 228 24.55 -18.68 -2.79
N MET A 229 24.09 -17.45 -2.66
CA MET A 229 24.95 -16.26 -2.55
C MET A 229 25.36 -16.00 -1.10
N THR A 230 26.66 -15.79 -0.86
CA THR A 230 27.20 -15.40 0.46
C THR A 230 27.24 -13.89 0.64
N SER A 231 27.26 -13.13 -0.45
CA SER A 231 27.17 -11.68 -0.44
C SER A 231 26.29 -11.19 -1.60
N ALA A 232 25.56 -10.09 -1.40
CA ALA A 232 24.69 -9.52 -2.41
C ALA A 232 24.77 -7.99 -2.46
N CYS A 233 24.47 -7.42 -3.62
CA CYS A 233 24.17 -6.01 -3.79
C CYS A 233 22.66 -5.86 -4.07
N ILE A 234 21.95 -5.17 -3.20
CA ILE A 234 20.49 -5.03 -3.27
C ILE A 234 20.13 -3.55 -3.40
N TRP A 235 19.18 -3.25 -4.28
CA TRP A 235 18.53 -1.94 -4.31
C TRP A 235 17.09 -2.07 -3.78
N ASP A 236 16.72 -1.16 -2.88
CA ASP A 236 15.35 -0.96 -2.42
C ASP A 236 14.91 0.46 -2.81
N LEU A 237 14.06 0.52 -3.83
CA LEU A 237 13.64 1.77 -4.47
C LEU A 237 12.21 2.13 -4.05
N TYR A 238 12.00 3.41 -3.73
CA TYR A 238 10.77 3.91 -3.11
C TYR A 238 10.55 3.29 -1.71
N SER A 239 11.63 3.23 -0.95
CA SER A 239 11.75 2.38 0.25
C SER A 239 10.93 2.85 1.47
N GLY A 240 10.34 4.05 1.43
CA GLY A 240 9.58 4.59 2.54
C GLY A 240 10.38 4.65 3.84
N ALA A 241 9.78 4.18 4.93
CA ALA A 241 10.44 4.07 6.24
C ALA A 241 11.30 2.79 6.40
N GLY A 242 11.48 2.02 5.31
CA GLY A 242 12.37 0.86 5.27
C GLY A 242 11.68 -0.48 5.50
N LEU A 243 10.40 -0.63 5.16
CA LEU A 243 9.65 -1.88 5.37
C LEU A 243 10.40 -3.10 4.80
N PHE A 244 10.88 -3.00 3.57
CA PHE A 244 11.67 -4.06 2.93
C PHE A 244 13.17 -3.91 3.22
N THR A 245 13.68 -2.69 3.38
CA THR A 245 15.10 -2.40 3.60
C THR A 245 15.66 -3.17 4.79
N LEU A 246 14.98 -3.15 5.95
CA LEU A 246 15.50 -3.76 7.17
C LEU A 246 15.68 -5.29 7.05
N PRO A 247 14.65 -6.07 6.65
CA PRO A 247 14.83 -7.51 6.49
C PRO A 247 15.79 -7.85 5.33
N LEU A 248 15.75 -7.15 4.19
CA LEU A 248 16.67 -7.38 3.08
C LEU A 248 18.15 -7.20 3.47
N ALA A 249 18.45 -6.18 4.28
CA ALA A 249 19.80 -5.91 4.74
C ALA A 249 20.40 -7.01 5.64
N THR A 250 19.58 -7.95 6.10
CA THR A 250 19.99 -9.04 7.01
C THR A 250 20.05 -10.41 6.32
N MET A 251 19.87 -10.48 4.99
CA MET A 251 19.62 -11.76 4.31
C MET A 251 20.87 -12.62 4.08
N THR A 252 22.01 -12.03 3.72
CA THR A 252 23.21 -12.82 3.38
C THR A 252 24.11 -13.04 4.58
N ALA A 253 24.74 -14.23 4.62
CA ALA A 253 25.52 -14.64 5.79
C ALA A 253 26.80 -13.82 5.99
N GLU A 254 27.44 -13.34 4.91
CA GLU A 254 28.71 -12.61 5.01
C GLU A 254 28.47 -11.10 4.96
N ARG A 255 27.90 -10.62 3.86
CA ARG A 255 27.71 -9.18 3.67
C ARG A 255 26.63 -8.85 2.64
N THR A 256 25.66 -8.02 3.02
CA THR A 256 24.72 -7.35 2.13
C THR A 256 25.12 -5.89 1.97
N ARG A 257 25.43 -5.45 0.74
CA ARG A 257 25.60 -4.06 0.38
C ARG A 257 24.28 -3.55 -0.19
N MET A 258 23.79 -2.43 0.27
CA MET A 258 22.46 -2.01 -0.10
C MET A 258 22.35 -0.53 -0.39
N LEU A 259 21.63 -0.19 -1.47
CA LEU A 259 21.16 1.15 -1.76
C LEU A 259 19.67 1.21 -1.48
N SER A 260 19.24 2.11 -0.61
CA SER A 260 17.84 2.40 -0.33
C SER A 260 17.53 3.83 -0.77
N VAL A 261 16.51 4.04 -1.59
CA VAL A 261 16.17 5.36 -2.16
C VAL A 261 14.71 5.70 -1.91
N GLU A 262 14.49 6.87 -1.33
CA GLU A 262 13.15 7.39 -1.02
C GLU A 262 13.09 8.91 -1.20
N GLY A 263 11.98 9.40 -1.78
CA GLY A 263 11.78 10.85 -2.02
C GLY A 263 11.43 11.64 -0.76
N GLY A 264 10.79 11.03 0.20
CA GLY A 264 10.27 11.66 1.42
C GLY A 264 11.36 11.85 2.50
N LYS A 265 11.77 13.09 2.78
CA LYS A 265 12.81 13.38 3.79
C LYS A 265 12.52 12.76 5.16
N THR A 266 11.27 12.80 5.63
CA THR A 266 10.87 12.24 6.93
C THR A 266 10.96 10.72 6.91
N ALA A 267 10.53 10.07 5.83
CA ALA A 267 10.62 8.62 5.66
C ALA A 267 12.09 8.15 5.68
N VAL A 268 12.98 8.82 4.94
CA VAL A 268 14.43 8.52 4.95
C VAL A 268 15.03 8.67 6.35
N LYS A 269 14.68 9.74 7.09
CA LYS A 269 15.15 9.91 8.48
C LYS A 269 14.71 8.77 9.38
N ASN A 270 13.47 8.31 9.22
CA ASN A 270 12.95 7.16 9.96
C ASN A 270 13.68 5.88 9.55
N ALA A 271 13.86 5.61 8.25
CA ALA A 271 14.61 4.47 7.75
C ALA A 271 16.05 4.46 8.30
N GLN A 272 16.77 5.58 8.27
CA GLN A 272 18.12 5.72 8.82
C GLN A 272 18.17 5.49 10.33
N ARG A 273 17.13 5.91 11.09
CA ARG A 273 17.01 5.62 12.52
C ARG A 273 16.80 4.13 12.76
N ASN A 274 15.90 3.51 12.01
CA ASN A 274 15.59 2.10 12.12
C ASN A 274 16.80 1.22 11.77
N LEU A 275 17.56 1.58 10.73
CA LEU A 275 18.82 0.91 10.35
C LEU A 275 19.88 0.99 11.44
N ARG A 276 20.05 2.17 12.07
CA ARG A 276 21.01 2.34 13.18
C ARG A 276 20.64 1.50 14.39
N ALA A 277 19.34 1.37 14.69
CA ALA A 277 18.87 0.54 15.80
C ALA A 277 19.21 -0.96 15.63
N LEU A 278 19.36 -1.42 14.39
CA LEU A 278 19.76 -2.79 14.04
C LEU A 278 21.25 -2.95 13.74
N ASN A 279 22.06 -1.89 13.87
CA ASN A 279 23.49 -1.89 13.52
C ASN A 279 23.74 -2.35 12.07
N LEU A 280 23.03 -1.79 11.11
CA LEU A 280 23.13 -2.09 9.66
C LEU A 280 23.86 -0.95 8.92
N PRO A 281 25.22 -0.83 9.04
CA PRO A 281 25.97 0.29 8.50
C PRO A 281 26.17 0.23 6.98
N ASP A 282 25.99 -0.95 6.37
CA ASP A 282 26.27 -1.20 4.95
C ASP A 282 25.06 -0.83 4.03
N VAL A 283 24.08 -0.12 4.58
CA VAL A 283 22.94 0.41 3.84
C VAL A 283 23.12 1.91 3.59
N ASP A 284 23.25 2.28 2.31
CA ASP A 284 23.29 3.67 1.85
C ASP A 284 21.86 4.16 1.61
N ALA A 285 21.26 4.77 2.63
CA ALA A 285 19.88 5.27 2.58
C ALA A 285 19.86 6.74 2.12
N ARG A 286 19.37 6.99 0.90
CA ARG A 286 19.36 8.28 0.22
C ARG A 286 17.98 8.89 0.09
N CYS A 287 17.93 10.20 0.29
CA CYS A 287 16.74 11.01 0.00
C CYS A 287 16.87 11.62 -1.39
N GLY A 288 15.95 11.32 -2.30
CA GLY A 288 15.92 11.90 -3.63
C GLY A 288 14.97 11.20 -4.58
N ASP A 289 14.79 11.80 -5.75
CA ASP A 289 14.12 11.15 -6.87
C ASP A 289 14.88 9.88 -7.29
N VAL A 290 14.18 8.77 -7.45
CA VAL A 290 14.79 7.47 -7.76
C VAL A 290 15.57 7.54 -9.06
N SER A 291 14.99 8.07 -10.14
CA SER A 291 15.65 8.14 -11.44
C SER A 291 16.91 9.03 -11.41
N ALA A 292 16.86 10.14 -10.66
CA ALA A 292 18.03 11.02 -10.50
C ALA A 292 19.13 10.35 -9.67
N THR A 293 18.77 9.65 -8.61
CA THR A 293 19.72 8.92 -7.76
C THR A 293 20.40 7.79 -8.51
N LEU A 294 19.65 7.01 -9.31
CA LEU A 294 20.19 5.92 -10.12
C LEU A 294 21.16 6.36 -11.22
N ALA A 295 21.17 7.63 -11.61
CA ALA A 295 22.16 8.20 -12.52
C ALA A 295 23.55 8.35 -11.88
N HIS A 296 23.66 8.31 -10.54
CA HIS A 296 24.87 8.61 -9.78
C HIS A 296 25.13 7.59 -8.64
N VAL A 297 24.91 6.30 -8.95
CA VAL A 297 25.17 5.23 -7.98
C VAL A 297 26.67 5.01 -7.83
N PRO A 298 27.22 4.91 -6.60
CA PRO A 298 28.63 4.60 -6.36
C PRO A 298 29.03 3.26 -6.97
N ALA A 299 30.28 3.14 -7.41
CA ALA A 299 30.80 1.95 -8.11
C ALA A 299 30.53 0.64 -7.34
N HIS A 300 30.69 0.64 -6.01
CA HIS A 300 30.49 -0.55 -5.18
C HIS A 300 29.01 -0.98 -5.03
N LEU A 301 28.06 -0.14 -5.43
CA LEU A 301 26.62 -0.41 -5.46
C LEU A 301 26.01 -0.42 -6.86
N SER A 302 26.83 -0.21 -7.92
CA SER A 302 26.36 0.02 -9.29
C SER A 302 25.85 -1.22 -10.03
N ARG A 303 26.07 -2.42 -9.48
CA ARG A 303 25.64 -3.70 -10.07
C ARG A 303 24.80 -4.49 -9.06
N PRO A 304 23.50 -4.24 -9.00
CA PRO A 304 22.62 -4.97 -8.09
C PRO A 304 22.42 -6.42 -8.56
N ASP A 305 22.42 -7.35 -7.63
CA ASP A 305 21.96 -8.71 -7.84
C ASP A 305 20.43 -8.75 -7.82
N LEU A 306 19.83 -8.01 -6.89
CA LEU A 306 18.40 -7.90 -6.70
C LEU A 306 17.96 -6.43 -6.61
N VAL A 307 16.85 -6.09 -7.25
CA VAL A 307 16.15 -4.82 -7.07
C VAL A 307 14.76 -5.09 -6.54
N VAL A 308 14.40 -4.48 -5.42
CA VAL A 308 13.03 -4.41 -4.90
C VAL A 308 12.53 -2.99 -5.12
N LEU A 309 11.29 -2.83 -5.60
CA LEU A 309 10.70 -1.50 -5.78
C LEU A 309 9.21 -1.50 -5.46
N ASP A 310 8.76 -0.43 -4.78
CA ASP A 310 7.36 -0.17 -4.41
C ASP A 310 6.97 1.26 -4.84
N PRO A 311 6.81 1.51 -6.15
CA PRO A 311 6.60 2.84 -6.66
C PRO A 311 5.17 3.34 -6.37
N PRO A 312 4.93 4.66 -6.49
CA PRO A 312 3.60 5.24 -6.38
C PRO A 312 2.68 4.71 -7.50
N ARG A 313 1.37 5.02 -7.43
CA ARG A 313 0.35 4.59 -8.39
C ARG A 313 0.69 4.83 -9.86
N ALA A 314 1.53 5.80 -10.17
CA ALA A 314 1.98 6.06 -11.53
C ALA A 314 2.94 4.99 -12.10
N GLY A 315 3.48 4.12 -11.25
CA GLY A 315 4.50 3.13 -11.58
C GLY A 315 5.93 3.69 -11.50
N ALA A 316 6.92 2.83 -11.78
CA ALA A 316 8.33 3.20 -11.82
C ALA A 316 8.69 3.97 -13.11
N HIS A 317 7.87 3.84 -14.14
CA HIS A 317 8.08 4.36 -15.48
C HIS A 317 9.27 3.74 -16.24
N ALA A 318 9.19 3.80 -17.55
CA ALA A 318 10.18 3.19 -18.46
C ALA A 318 11.63 3.68 -18.23
N LYS A 319 11.82 4.89 -17.67
CA LYS A 319 13.18 5.41 -17.39
C LYS A 319 13.85 4.63 -16.26
N VAL A 320 13.16 4.40 -15.16
CA VAL A 320 13.69 3.63 -14.02
C VAL A 320 13.87 2.17 -14.42
N CYS A 321 12.91 1.56 -15.14
CA CYS A 321 13.07 0.18 -15.65
C CYS A 321 14.33 0.03 -16.53
N ARG A 322 14.61 1.01 -17.41
CA ARG A 322 15.84 1.01 -18.22
C ARG A 322 17.10 1.15 -17.38
N GLN A 323 17.11 2.00 -16.36
CA GLN A 323 18.26 2.16 -15.45
C GLN A 323 18.55 0.87 -14.67
N ILE A 324 17.52 0.19 -14.18
CA ILE A 324 17.62 -1.13 -13.52
C ILE A 324 18.25 -2.15 -14.47
N ALA A 325 17.75 -2.23 -15.71
CA ALA A 325 18.27 -3.15 -16.71
C ALA A 325 19.72 -2.83 -17.12
N GLN A 326 20.08 -1.55 -17.27
CA GLN A 326 21.43 -1.08 -17.59
C GLN A 326 22.42 -1.38 -16.47
N ALA A 327 21.99 -1.28 -15.21
CA ALA A 327 22.79 -1.67 -14.04
C ALA A 327 23.07 -3.18 -13.99
N GLY A 328 22.36 -3.97 -14.78
CA GLY A 328 22.58 -5.41 -14.90
C GLY A 328 21.88 -6.23 -13.83
N ALA A 329 20.84 -5.69 -13.18
CA ALA A 329 20.04 -6.44 -12.21
C ALA A 329 19.61 -7.80 -12.76
N LYS A 330 19.82 -8.86 -11.96
CA LYS A 330 19.44 -10.23 -12.35
C LYS A 330 17.95 -10.46 -12.07
N ASP A 331 17.52 -9.98 -10.92
CA ASP A 331 16.18 -10.17 -10.39
C ASP A 331 15.57 -8.83 -10.00
N VAL A 332 14.25 -8.68 -10.26
CA VAL A 332 13.46 -7.51 -9.91
C VAL A 332 12.18 -7.96 -9.23
N ILE A 333 11.97 -7.55 -7.99
CA ILE A 333 10.71 -7.76 -7.26
C ILE A 333 9.97 -6.42 -7.25
N TYR A 334 8.80 -6.39 -7.86
CA TYR A 334 7.98 -5.20 -8.04
C TYR A 334 6.71 -5.33 -7.19
N VAL A 335 6.55 -4.45 -6.21
CA VAL A 335 5.32 -4.28 -5.44
C VAL A 335 4.51 -3.17 -6.08
N ALA A 336 3.21 -3.38 -6.32
CA ALA A 336 2.38 -2.44 -7.07
C ALA A 336 0.97 -2.33 -6.50
N CYS A 337 0.56 -1.11 -6.21
CA CYS A 337 -0.81 -0.80 -5.78
C CYS A 337 -1.77 -0.46 -6.94
N ASP A 338 -1.27 -0.45 -8.19
CA ASP A 338 -2.06 -0.17 -9.39
C ASP A 338 -1.75 -1.16 -10.51
N PRO A 339 -2.72 -2.02 -10.92
CA PRO A 339 -2.50 -3.02 -11.96
C PRO A 339 -2.16 -2.45 -13.33
N THR A 340 -2.64 -1.24 -13.64
CA THR A 340 -2.42 -0.60 -14.95
C THR A 340 -0.97 -0.16 -15.11
N SER A 341 -0.41 0.45 -14.07
CA SER A 341 1.00 0.86 -14.06
C SER A 341 1.94 -0.34 -14.03
N LEU A 342 1.61 -1.37 -13.23
CA LEU A 342 2.37 -2.63 -13.22
C LEU A 342 2.42 -3.25 -14.61
N ALA A 343 1.29 -3.34 -15.31
CA ALA A 343 1.23 -3.93 -16.64
C ALA A 343 2.11 -3.17 -17.66
N ARG A 344 2.07 -1.83 -17.66
CA ARG A 344 2.93 -1.01 -18.54
C ARG A 344 4.42 -1.20 -18.24
N ASP A 345 4.79 -1.25 -16.96
CA ASP A 345 6.18 -1.45 -16.55
C ASP A 345 6.63 -2.89 -16.81
N THR A 346 5.71 -3.88 -16.72
CA THR A 346 5.94 -5.27 -17.14
C THR A 346 6.31 -5.36 -18.62
N ALA A 347 5.54 -4.73 -19.52
CA ALA A 347 5.86 -4.69 -20.94
C ALA A 347 7.25 -4.08 -21.19
N THR A 348 7.59 -3.04 -20.43
CA THR A 348 8.91 -2.41 -20.50
C THR A 348 10.02 -3.37 -20.05
N LEU A 349 9.88 -4.02 -18.89
CA LEU A 349 10.87 -4.96 -18.37
C LEU A 349 11.07 -6.15 -19.32
N ILE A 350 9.99 -6.70 -19.89
CA ILE A 350 10.07 -7.77 -20.88
C ILE A 350 10.87 -7.31 -22.13
N SER A 351 10.60 -6.11 -22.63
CA SER A 351 11.36 -5.54 -23.77
C SER A 351 12.84 -5.33 -23.47
N LEU A 352 13.21 -5.25 -22.19
CA LEU A 352 14.59 -5.11 -21.69
C LEU A 352 15.26 -6.45 -21.34
N GLY A 353 14.63 -7.58 -21.69
CA GLY A 353 15.18 -8.92 -21.53
C GLY A 353 14.88 -9.59 -20.18
N TYR A 354 13.81 -9.16 -19.50
CA TYR A 354 13.28 -9.88 -18.34
C TYR A 354 12.08 -10.75 -18.73
N ARG A 355 11.81 -11.77 -17.92
CA ARG A 355 10.58 -12.54 -17.95
C ARG A 355 9.86 -12.39 -16.60
N LEU A 356 8.55 -12.41 -16.61
CA LEU A 356 7.74 -12.56 -15.41
C LEU A 356 7.89 -14.00 -14.92
N SER A 357 8.40 -14.19 -13.71
CA SER A 357 8.67 -15.50 -13.11
C SER A 357 7.65 -15.89 -12.06
N ASP A 358 7.10 -14.92 -11.34
CA ASP A 358 6.02 -15.12 -10.37
C ASP A 358 5.17 -13.85 -10.27
N ILE A 359 3.89 -14.01 -9.95
CA ILE A 359 2.98 -12.90 -9.66
C ILE A 359 1.89 -13.36 -8.70
N ARG A 360 1.66 -12.58 -7.65
CA ARG A 360 0.62 -12.81 -6.65
C ARG A 360 0.03 -11.48 -6.20
N ALA A 361 -1.24 -11.46 -5.86
CA ALA A 361 -1.91 -10.27 -5.40
C ALA A 361 -2.54 -10.46 -4.00
N TYR A 362 -2.73 -9.35 -3.30
CA TYR A 362 -3.24 -9.31 -1.94
C TYR A 362 -4.41 -8.35 -1.80
N ASP A 363 -5.53 -8.87 -1.28
CA ASP A 363 -6.68 -8.06 -0.87
C ASP A 363 -6.42 -7.47 0.52
N ILE A 364 -5.49 -6.51 0.58
CA ILE A 364 -5.20 -5.71 1.78
C ILE A 364 -5.99 -4.38 1.82
N TYR A 365 -6.99 -4.28 0.96
CA TYR A 365 -7.96 -3.18 0.93
C TYR A 365 -9.37 -3.74 0.69
N PRO A 366 -9.89 -4.59 1.61
CA PRO A 366 -11.26 -5.10 1.51
C PRO A 366 -12.27 -3.99 1.32
N MET A 367 -13.38 -4.25 0.68
CA MET A 367 -14.44 -3.30 0.34
C MET A 367 -14.05 -2.21 -0.66
N THR A 368 -12.82 -2.21 -1.18
CA THR A 368 -12.36 -1.22 -2.17
C THR A 368 -11.91 -1.90 -3.47
N HIS A 369 -11.82 -1.12 -4.55
CA HIS A 369 -11.26 -1.58 -5.82
C HIS A 369 -9.72 -1.73 -5.79
N HIS A 370 -9.06 -1.29 -4.74
CA HIS A 370 -7.60 -1.38 -4.63
C HIS A 370 -7.15 -2.81 -4.38
N VAL A 371 -6.00 -3.13 -4.94
CA VAL A 371 -5.32 -4.43 -4.74
C VAL A 371 -3.82 -4.19 -4.76
N GLU A 372 -3.09 -4.93 -3.94
CA GLU A 372 -1.64 -4.92 -3.96
C GLU A 372 -1.13 -6.14 -4.71
N THR A 373 -0.14 -5.97 -5.57
CA THR A 373 0.40 -7.04 -6.41
C THR A 373 1.91 -7.10 -6.26
N VAL A 374 2.46 -8.29 -6.04
CA VAL A 374 3.91 -8.54 -6.02
C VAL A 374 4.26 -9.38 -7.24
N ALA A 375 5.15 -8.87 -8.09
CA ALA A 375 5.61 -9.52 -9.29
C ALA A 375 7.12 -9.70 -9.26
N TRP A 376 7.60 -10.89 -9.64
CA TRP A 376 9.03 -11.20 -9.72
C TRP A 376 9.45 -11.39 -11.17
N PHE A 377 10.45 -10.65 -11.58
CA PHE A 377 11.03 -10.70 -12.92
C PHE A 377 12.47 -11.21 -12.84
N THR A 378 12.84 -12.15 -13.72
CA THR A 378 14.19 -12.67 -13.84
C THR A 378 14.75 -12.34 -15.21
N ARG A 379 16.03 -12.01 -15.30
CA ARG A 379 16.71 -11.69 -16.56
C ARG A 379 16.91 -12.95 -17.40
N ILE A 380 16.54 -12.91 -18.68
CA ILE A 380 16.75 -14.01 -19.64
C ILE A 380 18.22 -14.01 -20.08
N GLY A 381 18.87 -15.18 -20.11
CA GLY A 381 20.16 -15.37 -20.76
C GLY A 381 21.39 -15.15 -19.89
N ARG A 382 21.29 -15.45 -18.60
CA ARG A 382 22.48 -15.66 -17.74
C ARG A 382 22.36 -16.92 -16.92
#